data_ef237b158f095e71c532df9d09f709a3
#
_entry.id   ef237b158f095e71c532df9d09f709a3
#
_cell.length_a   1.000
_cell.length_b   1.000
_cell.length_c   1.000
_cell.angle_alpha   90.00
_cell.angle_beta   90.00
_cell.angle_gamma   90.00
#
_symmetry.space_group_name_H-M   'P 1'
#
loop_
_entity.id
_entity.type
_entity.pdbx_description
1 polymer ?
#
loop_
_entity_poly.entity_id
_entity_poly.type
_entity_poly.pdbx_seq_one_letter_code
_entity_poly.pdbx_strand_id
1 'polypeptide(L)'
;MSRILIVYHSQTGNTEKMALAVADGARRIEQTEVILKRAQDATLEDLLESEGLAIGTPENFGYMSGMIKDFFDRTFYPAQDKVFKKPYVVFISAGNDGTGAQRAIERIALGYKFKMVYHPLISKGKLTEDDLEKCRELGSTLAAGCQLGIY
;
A
#
# COMPACT_ATOMS: atom_id res chain seq x y z
N MET A 1 -6.03 4.52 -18.97
CA MET A 1 -6.57 4.06 -17.68
C MET A 1 -5.40 3.75 -16.75
N SER A 2 -5.41 4.28 -15.54
CA SER A 2 -4.39 3.99 -14.55
C SER A 2 -4.80 2.77 -13.72
N ARG A 3 -3.83 1.93 -13.40
CA ARG A 3 -4.05 0.74 -12.58
C ARG A 3 -3.35 0.92 -11.23
N ILE A 4 -4.11 0.80 -10.15
CA ILE A 4 -3.62 0.94 -8.79
C ILE A 4 -3.65 -0.44 -8.13
N LEU A 5 -2.49 -0.90 -7.68
CA LEU A 5 -2.39 -2.16 -6.94
C LEU A 5 -2.41 -1.85 -5.45
N ILE A 6 -3.30 -2.52 -4.73
CA ILE A 6 -3.35 -2.46 -3.27
C ILE A 6 -3.03 -3.85 -2.74
N VAL A 7 -1.89 -3.98 -2.06
CA VAL A 7 -1.43 -5.23 -1.47
C VAL A 7 -1.52 -5.10 0.04
N TYR A 8 -2.20 -6.03 0.69
CA TYR A 8 -2.36 -5.97 2.13
C TYR A 8 -2.29 -7.34 2.78
N HIS A 9 -1.98 -7.36 4.07
CA HIS A 9 -2.17 -8.52 4.94
C HIS A 9 -3.00 -8.09 6.13
N SER A 10 -3.89 -8.95 6.57
CA SER A 10 -4.72 -8.69 7.74
C SER A 10 -4.86 -9.96 8.58
N GLN A 11 -4.69 -9.82 9.89
CA GLN A 11 -4.83 -10.90 10.84
C GLN A 11 -6.17 -10.86 11.57
N THR A 12 -6.53 -9.68 12.09
CA THR A 12 -7.72 -9.50 12.92
C THR A 12 -8.81 -8.69 12.22
N GLY A 13 -8.55 -8.21 11.02
CA GLY A 13 -9.52 -7.50 10.19
C GLY A 13 -9.31 -6.00 10.07
N ASN A 14 -8.50 -5.37 10.91
CA ASN A 14 -8.31 -3.91 10.85
C ASN A 14 -7.64 -3.47 9.56
N THR A 15 -6.53 -4.11 9.20
CA THR A 15 -5.83 -3.76 7.95
C THR A 15 -6.73 -4.00 6.74
N GLU A 16 -7.55 -5.06 6.76
CA GLU A 16 -8.49 -5.32 5.66
C GLU A 16 -9.52 -4.20 5.52
N LYS A 17 -10.07 -3.73 6.63
CA LYS A 17 -11.03 -2.60 6.59
C LYS A 17 -10.36 -1.35 6.01
N MET A 18 -9.11 -1.09 6.40
CA MET A 18 -8.34 0.02 5.85
C MET A 18 -8.12 -0.17 4.34
N ALA A 19 -7.73 -1.38 3.91
CA ALA A 19 -7.50 -1.68 2.50
C ALA A 19 -8.77 -1.48 1.65
N LEU A 20 -9.93 -1.90 2.16
CA LEU A 20 -11.19 -1.69 1.48
C LEU A 20 -11.51 -0.20 1.33
N ALA A 21 -11.21 0.59 2.37
CA ALA A 21 -11.42 2.04 2.32
C ALA A 21 -10.47 2.71 1.34
N VAL A 22 -9.19 2.30 1.30
CA VAL A 22 -8.23 2.80 0.31
C VAL A 22 -8.73 2.49 -1.10
N ALA A 23 -9.21 1.28 -1.33
CA ALA A 23 -9.76 0.88 -2.62
C ALA A 23 -10.97 1.72 -3.01
N ASP A 24 -11.89 1.97 -2.08
CA ASP A 24 -13.05 2.81 -2.32
C ASP A 24 -12.64 4.22 -2.74
N GLY A 25 -11.67 4.79 -2.06
CA GLY A 25 -11.15 6.12 -2.41
C GLY A 25 -10.54 6.15 -3.80
N ALA A 26 -9.71 5.15 -4.13
CA ALA A 26 -9.08 5.06 -5.44
C ALA A 26 -10.12 4.91 -6.57
N ARG A 27 -11.20 4.14 -6.33
CA ARG A 27 -12.25 3.93 -7.32
C ARG A 27 -13.07 5.18 -7.62
N ARG A 28 -13.01 6.20 -6.77
CA ARG A 28 -13.69 7.47 -7.02
C ARG A 28 -13.05 8.27 -8.16
N ILE A 29 -11.81 7.96 -8.50
CA ILE A 29 -11.09 8.66 -9.56
C ILE A 29 -11.40 7.98 -10.89
N GLU A 30 -11.93 8.74 -11.83
CA GLU A 30 -12.30 8.23 -13.15
C GLU A 30 -11.11 7.61 -13.86
N GLN A 31 -11.38 6.61 -14.71
CA GLN A 31 -10.37 5.90 -15.48
C GLN A 31 -9.29 5.25 -14.61
N THR A 32 -9.69 4.79 -13.43
CA THR A 32 -8.81 4.07 -12.51
C THR A 32 -9.33 2.64 -12.36
N GLU A 33 -8.44 1.68 -12.57
CA GLU A 33 -8.69 0.28 -12.26
C GLU A 33 -7.99 -0.05 -10.95
N VAL A 34 -8.69 -0.64 -10.00
CA VAL A 34 -8.14 -1.02 -8.71
C VAL A 34 -8.00 -2.53 -8.63
N ILE A 35 -6.77 -2.99 -8.36
CA ILE A 35 -6.46 -4.38 -8.11
C ILE A 35 -6.20 -4.51 -6.61
N LEU A 36 -7.12 -5.09 -5.88
CA LEU A 36 -7.03 -5.27 -4.44
C LEU A 36 -6.72 -6.75 -4.15
N LYS A 37 -5.56 -7.02 -3.58
CA LYS A 37 -5.14 -8.40 -3.30
C LYS A 37 -4.49 -8.55 -1.95
N ARG A 38 -4.74 -9.69 -1.33
CA ARG A 38 -3.95 -10.11 -0.17
C ARG A 38 -2.52 -10.37 -0.64
N ALA A 39 -1.56 -10.12 0.23
CA ALA A 39 -0.14 -10.22 -0.12
C ALA A 39 0.24 -11.59 -0.70
N GLN A 40 -0.33 -12.67 -0.17
CA GLN A 40 -0.04 -14.02 -0.66
C GLN A 40 -0.56 -14.26 -2.09
N ASP A 41 -1.54 -13.48 -2.52
CA ASP A 41 -2.15 -13.62 -3.86
C ASP A 41 -1.60 -12.60 -4.87
N ALA A 42 -0.90 -11.58 -4.40
CA ALA A 42 -0.34 -10.56 -5.26
C ALA A 42 0.86 -11.12 -6.03
N THR A 43 0.95 -10.79 -7.31
CA THR A 43 1.95 -11.35 -8.21
C THR A 43 2.93 -10.30 -8.71
N LEU A 44 4.01 -10.76 -9.32
CA LEU A 44 4.95 -9.88 -10.01
C LEU A 44 4.25 -9.08 -11.12
N GLU A 45 3.39 -9.74 -11.88
CA GLU A 45 2.65 -9.08 -12.97
C GLU A 45 1.76 -7.97 -12.43
N ASP A 46 1.09 -8.19 -11.31
CA ASP A 46 0.29 -7.15 -10.65
C ASP A 46 1.15 -5.92 -10.37
N LEU A 47 2.36 -6.12 -9.84
CA LEU A 47 3.27 -5.03 -9.53
C LEU A 47 3.75 -4.32 -10.78
N LEU A 48 4.17 -5.07 -11.80
CA LEU A 48 4.73 -4.49 -13.03
C LEU A 48 3.68 -3.71 -13.84
N GLU A 49 2.44 -4.18 -13.83
CA GLU A 49 1.36 -3.58 -14.63
C GLU A 49 0.68 -2.39 -13.96
N SER A 50 1.01 -2.10 -12.71
CA SER A 50 0.38 -0.99 -11.98
C SER A 50 1.17 0.30 -12.13
N GLU A 51 0.48 1.44 -12.15
CA GLU A 51 1.08 2.77 -12.14
C GLU A 51 1.34 3.25 -10.72
N GLY A 52 0.58 2.75 -9.74
CA GLY A 52 0.75 3.12 -8.34
C GLY A 52 0.51 1.93 -7.42
N LEU A 53 1.11 1.99 -6.24
CA LEU A 53 1.10 0.90 -5.28
C LEU A 53 0.71 1.41 -3.89
N ALA A 54 -0.26 0.75 -3.25
CA ALA A 54 -0.58 0.97 -1.84
C ALA A 54 -0.26 -0.32 -1.07
N ILE A 55 0.45 -0.19 0.03
CA ILE A 55 0.88 -1.33 0.85
C ILE A 55 0.27 -1.20 2.23
N GLY A 56 -0.49 -2.22 2.64
CA GLY A 56 -1.14 -2.26 3.94
C GLY A 56 -0.67 -3.41 4.80
N THR A 57 -0.28 -3.13 6.03
CA THR A 57 0.22 -4.14 6.97
C THR A 57 -0.23 -3.85 8.39
N PRO A 58 -0.48 -4.89 9.21
CA PRO A 58 -0.44 -4.69 10.64
C PRO A 58 1.01 -4.56 11.08
N GLU A 59 1.25 -3.90 12.22
CA GLU A 59 2.57 -3.95 12.84
C GLU A 59 2.65 -5.18 13.73
N ASN A 60 3.57 -6.08 13.39
CA ASN A 60 3.85 -7.30 14.16
C ASN A 60 5.28 -7.22 14.68
N PHE A 61 5.44 -7.22 16.01
CA PHE A 61 6.77 -7.17 16.61
C PHE A 61 7.63 -5.99 16.11
N GLY A 62 7.00 -4.84 15.93
CA GLY A 62 7.72 -3.64 15.46
C GLY A 62 8.17 -3.73 14.01
N TYR A 63 7.51 -4.56 13.20
CA TYR A 63 7.89 -4.83 11.81
C TYR A 63 6.64 -5.03 10.96
N MET A 64 6.79 -5.12 9.65
CA MET A 64 5.69 -5.51 8.77
C MET A 64 5.33 -6.98 8.97
N SER A 65 4.15 -7.38 8.51
CA SER A 65 3.77 -8.80 8.57
C SER A 65 4.62 -9.64 7.64
N GLY A 66 4.73 -10.94 7.98
CA GLY A 66 5.51 -11.88 7.15
C GLY A 66 4.99 -12.01 5.74
N MET A 67 3.66 -11.92 5.52
CA MET A 67 3.09 -12.02 4.17
C MET A 67 3.47 -10.83 3.30
N ILE A 68 3.53 -9.63 3.86
CA ILE A 68 4.01 -8.44 3.13
C ILE A 68 5.49 -8.61 2.80
N LYS A 69 6.30 -9.06 3.76
CA LYS A 69 7.73 -9.33 3.51
C LYS A 69 7.91 -10.38 2.41
N ASP A 70 7.10 -11.43 2.43
CA ASP A 70 7.12 -12.47 1.40
C ASP A 70 6.83 -11.89 0.02
N PHE A 71 5.85 -11.01 -0.10
CA PHE A 71 5.55 -10.34 -1.37
C PHE A 71 6.78 -9.59 -1.88
N PHE A 72 7.46 -8.85 -1.03
CA PHE A 72 8.67 -8.15 -1.39
C PHE A 72 9.79 -9.11 -1.81
N ASP A 73 9.99 -10.16 -1.03
CA ASP A 73 11.05 -11.14 -1.34
C ASP A 73 10.82 -11.83 -2.68
N ARG A 74 9.57 -12.17 -3.00
CA ARG A 74 9.23 -12.85 -4.25
C ARG A 74 9.38 -11.96 -5.48
N THR A 75 9.19 -10.65 -5.33
CA THR A 75 9.12 -9.75 -6.48
C THR A 75 10.37 -8.92 -6.68
N PHE A 76 11.28 -8.82 -5.70
CA PHE A 76 12.38 -7.87 -5.76
C PHE A 76 13.29 -8.07 -6.97
N TYR A 77 13.92 -9.23 -7.09
CA TYR A 77 14.88 -9.45 -8.18
C TYR A 77 14.25 -9.38 -9.56
N PRO A 78 13.12 -10.05 -9.82
CA PRO A 78 12.51 -9.94 -11.14
C PRO A 78 11.94 -8.55 -11.46
N ALA A 79 11.68 -7.70 -10.45
CA ALA A 79 11.19 -6.35 -10.69
C ALA A 79 12.30 -5.31 -10.85
N GLN A 80 13.57 -5.68 -10.60
CA GLN A 80 14.68 -4.73 -10.69
C GLN A 80 14.68 -4.00 -12.03
N ASP A 81 14.90 -2.68 -11.97
CA ASP A 81 14.98 -1.79 -13.12
C ASP A 81 13.66 -1.65 -13.92
N LYS A 82 12.55 -2.20 -13.39
CA LYS A 82 11.24 -2.12 -14.06
C LYS A 82 10.23 -1.30 -13.27
N VAL A 83 10.55 -0.90 -12.05
CA VAL A 83 9.62 -0.19 -11.16
C VAL A 83 10.20 1.13 -10.63
N PHE A 84 11.16 1.67 -11.34
CA PHE A 84 11.85 2.90 -10.96
C PHE A 84 10.88 4.04 -10.79
N LYS A 85 10.93 4.68 -9.60
CA LYS A 85 10.05 5.80 -9.23
C LYS A 85 8.56 5.47 -9.23
N LYS A 86 8.18 4.20 -9.15
CA LYS A 86 6.75 3.86 -9.02
C LYS A 86 6.19 4.54 -7.77
N PRO A 87 5.12 5.34 -7.90
CA PRO A 87 4.51 5.98 -6.73
C PRO A 87 3.94 4.96 -5.76
N TYR A 88 4.20 5.15 -4.46
CA TYR A 88 3.61 4.27 -3.47
C TYR A 88 3.18 5.03 -2.22
N VAL A 89 2.23 4.44 -1.51
CA VAL A 89 1.73 4.91 -0.21
C VAL A 89 1.62 3.71 0.74
N VAL A 90 1.59 3.98 2.03
CA VAL A 90 1.56 2.95 3.08
C VAL A 90 0.43 3.24 4.07
N PHE A 91 -0.29 2.20 4.47
CA PHE A 91 -1.26 2.29 5.55
C PHE A 91 -1.03 1.14 6.54
N ILE A 92 -1.05 1.46 7.83
CA ILE A 92 -0.64 0.53 8.88
C ILE A 92 -1.67 0.52 10.01
N SER A 93 -2.03 -0.67 10.48
CA SER A 93 -2.78 -0.82 11.73
C SER A 93 -1.81 -1.28 12.81
N ALA A 94 -1.83 -0.61 13.96
CA ALA A 94 -0.91 -0.90 15.05
C ALA A 94 -1.65 -0.85 16.38
N GLY A 95 -1.12 -1.56 17.37
CA GLY A 95 -1.62 -1.47 18.74
C GLY A 95 -1.25 -0.14 19.38
N ASN A 96 0.03 0.19 19.37
CA ASN A 96 0.54 1.36 20.09
C ASN A 96 1.32 2.33 19.23
N ASP A 97 2.08 1.86 18.24
CA ASP A 97 3.07 2.69 17.56
C ASP A 97 2.91 2.67 16.04
N GLY A 98 3.34 1.63 15.36
CA GLY A 98 3.29 1.53 13.89
C GLY A 98 4.55 2.00 13.18
N THR A 99 5.43 2.76 13.85
CA THR A 99 6.62 3.32 13.20
C THR A 99 7.65 2.26 12.81
N GLY A 100 7.68 1.13 13.52
CA GLY A 100 8.57 0.02 13.17
C GLY A 100 8.19 -0.60 11.82
N ALA A 101 6.89 -0.84 11.59
CA ALA A 101 6.41 -1.34 10.32
C ALA A 101 6.65 -0.32 9.20
N GLN A 102 6.40 0.97 9.48
CA GLN A 102 6.66 2.05 8.54
C GLN A 102 8.12 2.05 8.08
N ARG A 103 9.06 2.06 9.02
CA ARG A 103 10.49 2.08 8.70
C ARG A 103 10.92 0.86 7.92
N ALA A 104 10.39 -0.30 8.27
CA ALA A 104 10.72 -1.55 7.59
C ALA A 104 10.28 -1.51 6.12
N ILE A 105 9.06 -1.03 5.84
CA ILE A 105 8.57 -0.90 4.48
C ILE A 105 9.38 0.15 3.70
N GLU A 106 9.62 1.30 4.31
CA GLU A 106 10.38 2.37 3.66
C GLU A 106 11.77 1.92 3.25
N ARG A 107 12.43 1.15 4.11
CA ARG A 107 13.77 0.63 3.80
C ARG A 107 13.76 -0.29 2.58
N ILE A 108 12.77 -1.16 2.48
CA ILE A 108 12.62 -2.06 1.34
C ILE A 108 12.25 -1.26 0.08
N ALA A 109 11.35 -0.29 0.22
CA ALA A 109 10.92 0.56 -0.89
C ALA A 109 12.10 1.34 -1.51
N LEU A 110 13.07 1.75 -0.68
CA LEU A 110 14.31 2.36 -1.19
C LEU A 110 15.08 1.38 -2.08
N GLY A 111 15.13 0.10 -1.71
CA GLY A 111 15.76 -0.92 -2.53
C GLY A 111 15.09 -1.10 -3.88
N TYR A 112 13.75 -1.02 -3.91
CA TYR A 112 12.98 -1.05 -5.16
C TYR A 112 13.11 0.23 -5.96
N LYS A 113 13.54 1.32 -5.34
CA LYS A 113 13.55 2.68 -5.90
C LYS A 113 12.14 3.19 -6.17
N PHE A 114 11.19 2.82 -5.33
CA PHE A 114 9.85 3.40 -5.32
C PHE A 114 9.90 4.85 -4.85
N LYS A 115 8.89 5.62 -5.22
CA LYS A 115 8.77 7.02 -4.81
C LYS A 115 7.59 7.18 -3.85
N MET A 116 7.86 7.55 -2.59
CA MET A 116 6.79 7.84 -1.64
C MET A 116 6.10 9.15 -2.05
N VAL A 117 4.78 9.12 -2.23
CA VAL A 117 4.03 10.28 -2.73
C VAL A 117 3.07 10.86 -1.70
N TYR A 118 2.98 10.24 -0.52
CA TYR A 118 2.19 10.77 0.59
C TYR A 118 2.76 10.21 1.89
N HIS A 119 2.56 10.92 3.00
CA HIS A 119 3.06 10.43 4.28
C HIS A 119 2.31 9.16 4.71
N PRO A 120 2.97 8.23 5.42
CA PRO A 120 2.35 7.00 5.88
C PRO A 120 1.14 7.28 6.79
N LEU A 121 0.11 6.46 6.65
CA LEU A 121 -1.09 6.52 7.47
C LEU A 121 -1.02 5.41 8.51
N ILE A 122 -1.01 5.78 9.79
CA ILE A 122 -0.98 4.81 10.89
C ILE A 122 -2.25 4.98 11.73
N SER A 123 -3.00 3.88 11.87
CA SER A 123 -4.13 3.81 12.79
C SER A 123 -3.67 3.07 14.05
N LYS A 124 -3.77 3.71 15.21
CA LYS A 124 -3.35 3.14 16.49
C LYS A 124 -4.55 2.71 17.30
N GLY A 125 -4.52 1.48 17.82
CA GLY A 125 -5.59 0.95 18.64
C GLY A 125 -6.85 0.66 17.84
N LYS A 126 -8.01 0.99 18.41
CA LYS A 126 -9.29 0.71 17.76
C LYS A 126 -9.45 1.56 16.49
N LEU A 127 -9.83 0.91 15.40
CA LEU A 127 -10.06 1.57 14.13
C LEU A 127 -11.31 2.46 14.23
N THR A 128 -11.19 3.72 13.80
CA THR A 128 -12.27 4.70 13.84
C THR A 128 -12.77 5.04 12.43
N GLU A 129 -13.94 5.67 12.34
CA GLU A 129 -14.45 6.16 11.05
C GLU A 129 -13.52 7.24 10.47
N ASP A 130 -12.89 8.04 11.33
CA ASP A 130 -11.92 9.03 10.87
C ASP A 130 -10.70 8.36 10.21
N ASP A 131 -10.24 7.24 10.77
CA ASP A 131 -9.17 6.44 10.16
C ASP A 131 -9.57 5.95 8.77
N LEU A 132 -10.81 5.49 8.63
CA LEU A 132 -11.31 4.98 7.34
C LEU A 132 -11.44 6.11 6.32
N GLU A 133 -11.87 7.31 6.74
CA GLU A 133 -11.94 8.45 5.84
C GLU A 133 -10.54 8.86 5.37
N LYS A 134 -9.56 8.83 6.25
CA LYS A 134 -8.16 9.09 5.86
C LYS A 134 -7.65 8.03 4.87
N CYS A 135 -8.10 6.79 5.01
CA CYS A 135 -7.77 5.73 4.04
C CYS A 135 -8.37 6.03 2.67
N ARG A 136 -9.62 6.49 2.63
CA ARG A 136 -10.26 6.87 1.36
C ARG A 136 -9.51 8.03 0.70
N GLU A 137 -9.11 9.03 1.48
CA GLU A 137 -8.31 10.14 0.98
C GLU A 137 -6.97 9.67 0.45
N LEU A 138 -6.32 8.75 1.14
CA LEU A 138 -5.04 8.19 0.70
C LEU A 138 -5.18 7.51 -0.66
N GLY A 139 -6.22 6.69 -0.82
CA GLY A 139 -6.48 5.99 -2.08
C GLY A 139 -6.79 6.95 -3.23
N SER A 140 -7.66 7.95 -2.97
CA SER A 140 -8.01 8.92 -4.01
C SER A 140 -6.82 9.81 -4.39
N THR A 141 -5.99 10.17 -3.43
CA THR A 141 -4.78 10.97 -3.70
C THR A 141 -3.80 10.21 -4.58
N LEU A 142 -3.53 8.96 -4.25
CA LEU A 142 -2.64 8.12 -5.07
C LEU A 142 -3.20 7.97 -6.50
N ALA A 143 -4.47 7.62 -6.61
CA ALA A 143 -5.10 7.39 -7.91
C ALA A 143 -5.14 8.66 -8.75
N ALA A 144 -5.50 9.79 -8.15
CA ALA A 144 -5.56 11.08 -8.86
C ALA A 144 -4.18 11.50 -9.37
N GLY A 145 -3.14 11.36 -8.54
CA GLY A 145 -1.78 11.71 -8.96
C GLY A 145 -1.28 10.83 -10.08
N CYS A 146 -1.57 9.55 -10.05
CA CYS A 146 -1.21 8.64 -11.14
C CYS A 146 -1.98 8.96 -12.41
N GLN A 147 -3.28 9.25 -12.31
CA GLN A 147 -4.12 9.57 -13.45
C GLN A 147 -3.67 10.88 -14.13
N LEU A 148 -3.26 11.86 -13.33
CA LEU A 148 -2.80 13.16 -13.84
C LEU A 148 -1.33 13.14 -14.27
N GLY A 149 -0.59 12.09 -13.95
CA GLY A 149 0.82 11.97 -14.30
C GLY A 149 1.73 12.95 -13.55
N ILE A 150 1.37 13.31 -12.31
CA ILE A 150 2.14 14.31 -11.55
C ILE A 150 3.21 13.69 -10.63
N TYR A 151 3.29 12.38 -10.55
CA TYR A 151 4.31 11.69 -9.74
C TYR A 151 5.54 11.30 -10.55
#